data_38999a346998135e106a72c73ad221e4
#
_entry.id   38999a346998135e106a72c73ad221e4
#
_cell.length_a   1.000
_cell.length_b   1.000
_cell.length_c   1.000
_cell.angle_alpha   90.00
_cell.angle_beta   90.00
_cell.angle_gamma   90.00
#
_symmetry.space_group_name_H-M   'P 1'
#
loop_
_entity.id
_entity.type
_entity.pdbx_description
1 polymer ?
#
loop_
_entity_poly.entity_id
_entity_poly.type
_entity_poly.pdbx_seq_one_letter_code
_entity_poly.pdbx_strand_id
1 'polypeptide(L)'
;MTKDVLTLASQDMRRRHFATAIKRLEARADVYEGNFEYYLTLGIACLYVGDVGASSSYFQLARRIKLTDTRLLLGQAAIFLRRGDTARALQYYLEIKENEPLNKTAEQAMEFIRIHGDYDTICRWVDTGRIEQFYPPLGFNPNKVLAILFPILACFVGVLVAIFIFPKNKTYTGARADLSKIELTSEEKSDAKEEDLTTQSYKFVFTSKEITKKYNNAIQYFQNHRDNAAQIEINYLLNSNASLSIKQKATTLMGYLEIPDFDTI
;
A
#
# COMPACT_ATOMS: atom_id res chain seq x y z
N MET A 1 3.12 -14.47 39.42
CA MET A 1 3.52 -13.04 39.42
C MET A 1 2.31 -12.19 39.10
N THR A 2 1.78 -11.48 40.06
CA THR A 2 0.72 -10.48 39.85
C THR A 2 1.32 -9.31 39.09
N LYS A 3 0.78 -8.99 37.93
CA LYS A 3 1.22 -7.82 37.16
C LYS A 3 0.98 -6.56 37.98
N ASP A 4 1.97 -5.68 38.01
CA ASP A 4 1.86 -4.37 38.64
C ASP A 4 0.70 -3.56 38.05
N VAL A 5 0.01 -2.79 38.91
CA VAL A 5 -1.18 -2.00 38.52
C VAL A 5 -0.85 -0.98 37.43
N LEU A 6 0.34 -0.34 37.48
CA LEU A 6 0.81 0.55 36.41
C LEU A 6 0.95 -0.16 35.07
N THR A 7 1.47 -1.39 35.09
CA THR A 7 1.57 -2.21 33.87
C THR A 7 0.21 -2.54 33.27
N LEU A 8 -0.76 -2.91 34.13
CA LEU A 8 -2.13 -3.17 33.68
C LEU A 8 -2.81 -1.91 33.15
N ALA A 9 -2.67 -0.79 33.84
CA ALA A 9 -3.18 0.50 33.37
C ALA A 9 -2.58 0.91 32.03
N SER A 10 -1.24 0.72 31.83
CA SER A 10 -0.59 0.96 30.54
C SER A 10 -1.15 0.06 29.43
N GLN A 11 -1.53 -1.19 29.71
CA GLN A 11 -2.21 -2.07 28.76
C GLN A 11 -3.61 -1.56 28.42
N ASP A 12 -4.38 -1.12 29.43
CA ASP A 12 -5.71 -0.52 29.23
C ASP A 12 -5.61 0.76 28.37
N MET A 13 -4.60 1.62 28.62
CA MET A 13 -4.30 2.80 27.81
C MET A 13 -4.05 2.46 26.34
N ARG A 14 -3.19 1.46 26.05
CA ARG A 14 -2.91 1.01 24.67
C ARG A 14 -4.14 0.47 23.96
N ARG A 15 -5.08 -0.12 24.72
CA ARG A 15 -6.38 -0.62 24.22
C ARG A 15 -7.45 0.46 24.12
N ARG A 16 -7.14 1.69 24.54
CA ARG A 16 -8.05 2.83 24.64
C ARG A 16 -9.17 2.64 25.67
N HIS A 17 -8.97 1.82 26.68
CA HIS A 17 -9.88 1.64 27.82
C HIS A 17 -9.55 2.65 28.92
N PHE A 18 -9.63 3.95 28.62
CA PHE A 18 -9.15 5.01 29.50
C PHE A 18 -9.88 5.05 30.83
N ALA A 19 -11.23 4.94 30.85
CA ALA A 19 -12.00 4.92 32.07
C ALA A 19 -11.61 3.75 32.99
N THR A 20 -11.28 2.60 32.45
CA THR A 20 -10.81 1.44 33.20
C THR A 20 -9.41 1.69 33.78
N ALA A 21 -8.53 2.32 33.00
CA ALA A 21 -7.19 2.69 33.47
C ALA A 21 -7.27 3.69 34.62
N ILE A 22 -8.09 4.75 34.51
CA ILE A 22 -8.31 5.73 35.56
C ILE A 22 -8.81 5.06 36.83
N LYS A 23 -9.92 4.31 36.76
CA LYS A 23 -10.49 3.61 37.90
C LYS A 23 -9.50 2.65 38.58
N ARG A 24 -8.68 1.97 37.81
CA ARG A 24 -7.66 1.05 38.31
C ARG A 24 -6.54 1.76 39.06
N LEU A 25 -6.10 2.90 38.54
CA LEU A 25 -5.04 3.71 39.16
C LEU A 25 -5.55 4.42 40.42
N GLU A 26 -6.72 5.06 40.36
CA GLU A 26 -7.33 5.77 41.49
C GLU A 26 -7.59 4.86 42.70
N ALA A 27 -7.95 3.58 42.42
CA ALA A 27 -8.15 2.60 43.49
C ALA A 27 -6.86 2.25 44.28
N ARG A 28 -5.70 2.74 43.83
CA ARG A 28 -4.38 2.47 44.44
C ARG A 28 -3.55 3.76 44.57
N ALA A 29 -4.22 4.88 44.73
CA ALA A 29 -3.56 6.19 44.83
C ALA A 29 -2.57 6.27 46.01
N ASP A 30 -2.89 5.61 47.10
CA ASP A 30 -2.07 5.49 48.32
C ASP A 30 -0.70 4.85 48.07
N VAL A 31 -0.66 3.85 47.19
CA VAL A 31 0.58 3.09 46.90
C VAL A 31 1.53 3.86 45.98
N TYR A 32 0.98 4.74 45.12
CA TYR A 32 1.76 5.40 44.06
C TYR A 32 1.93 6.91 44.30
N GLU A 33 1.68 7.40 45.54
CA GLU A 33 1.96 8.78 45.90
C GLU A 33 3.42 9.14 45.61
N GLY A 34 3.65 10.24 44.93
CA GLY A 34 4.99 10.65 44.48
C GLY A 34 5.58 9.91 43.29
N ASN A 35 4.81 9.03 42.63
CA ASN A 35 5.28 8.31 41.44
C ASN A 35 4.99 9.09 40.16
N PHE A 36 6.03 9.43 39.41
CA PHE A 36 5.89 10.19 38.15
C PHE A 36 5.03 9.48 37.12
N GLU A 37 5.28 8.19 36.84
CA GLU A 37 4.54 7.42 35.81
C GLU A 37 3.05 7.26 36.18
N TYR A 38 2.74 7.19 37.45
CA TYR A 38 1.37 7.15 37.93
C TYR A 38 0.61 8.43 37.56
N TYR A 39 1.16 9.60 37.96
CA TYR A 39 0.52 10.87 37.63
C TYR A 39 0.50 11.18 36.15
N LEU A 40 1.56 10.83 35.42
CA LEU A 40 1.63 10.99 33.97
C LEU A 40 0.54 10.15 33.27
N THR A 41 0.41 8.87 33.66
CA THR A 41 -0.58 7.96 33.05
C THR A 41 -2.00 8.43 33.32
N LEU A 42 -2.31 8.87 34.55
CA LEU A 42 -3.60 9.46 34.89
C LEU A 42 -3.87 10.75 34.10
N GLY A 43 -2.89 11.64 34.01
CA GLY A 43 -3.02 12.87 33.25
C GLY A 43 -3.31 12.60 31.77
N ILE A 44 -2.61 11.65 31.16
CA ILE A 44 -2.86 11.25 29.77
C ILE A 44 -4.24 10.58 29.64
N ALA A 45 -4.65 9.70 30.56
CA ALA A 45 -5.95 9.04 30.50
C ALA A 45 -7.11 10.07 30.56
N CYS A 46 -7.03 11.00 31.51
CA CYS A 46 -8.01 12.10 31.65
C CYS A 46 -8.05 13.01 30.40
N LEU A 47 -6.88 13.29 29.79
CA LEU A 47 -6.82 14.07 28.56
C LEU A 47 -7.59 13.39 27.41
N TYR A 48 -7.43 12.08 27.24
CA TYR A 48 -8.13 11.30 26.21
C TYR A 48 -9.64 11.14 26.48
N VAL A 49 -10.06 11.11 27.75
CA VAL A 49 -11.49 11.13 28.13
C VAL A 49 -12.12 12.52 27.92
N GLY A 50 -11.29 13.55 27.85
CA GLY A 50 -11.73 14.94 27.72
C GLY A 50 -11.84 15.69 29.03
N ASP A 51 -11.48 15.10 30.18
CA ASP A 51 -11.40 15.77 31.46
C ASP A 51 -10.11 16.57 31.55
N VAL A 52 -10.18 17.79 31.00
CA VAL A 52 -9.03 18.72 30.94
C VAL A 52 -8.66 19.20 32.34
N GLY A 53 -9.63 19.28 33.27
CA GLY A 53 -9.41 19.71 34.63
C GLY A 53 -8.55 18.72 35.42
N ALA A 54 -9.01 17.48 35.51
CA ALA A 54 -8.28 16.41 36.17
C ALA A 54 -6.91 16.17 35.48
N SER A 55 -6.87 16.17 34.15
CA SER A 55 -5.62 16.03 33.38
C SER A 55 -4.59 17.09 33.76
N SER A 56 -5.01 18.35 33.81
CA SER A 56 -4.13 19.47 34.24
C SER A 56 -3.57 19.26 35.63
N SER A 57 -4.41 18.85 36.59
CA SER A 57 -4.01 18.58 37.97
C SER A 57 -2.96 17.46 38.06
N TYR A 58 -3.20 16.35 37.39
CA TYR A 58 -2.24 15.22 37.38
C TYR A 58 -0.91 15.59 36.68
N PHE A 59 -0.96 16.35 35.59
CA PHE A 59 0.28 16.81 34.94
C PHE A 59 1.06 17.80 35.81
N GLN A 60 0.40 18.63 36.64
CA GLN A 60 1.07 19.50 37.60
C GLN A 60 1.79 18.65 38.67
N LEU A 61 1.17 17.59 39.17
CA LEU A 61 1.79 16.66 40.10
C LEU A 61 2.98 15.97 39.49
N ALA A 62 2.84 15.46 38.25
CA ALA A 62 3.95 14.85 37.51
C ALA A 62 5.10 15.85 37.30
N ARG A 63 4.81 17.11 36.95
CA ARG A 63 5.82 18.14 36.70
C ARG A 63 6.65 18.49 37.96
N ARG A 64 6.07 18.38 39.14
CA ARG A 64 6.83 18.57 40.40
C ARG A 64 7.90 17.53 40.61
N ILE A 65 7.77 16.36 40.00
CA ILE A 65 8.70 15.24 40.10
C ILE A 65 9.74 15.29 39.00
N LYS A 66 9.29 15.51 37.75
CA LYS A 66 10.15 15.55 36.57
C LYS A 66 9.68 16.63 35.60
N LEU A 67 10.55 17.57 35.26
CA LEU A 67 10.21 18.75 34.46
C LEU A 67 10.21 18.50 32.94
N THR A 68 11.16 17.71 32.44
CA THR A 68 11.54 17.65 31.01
C THR A 68 11.13 16.36 30.32
N ASP A 69 10.13 15.64 30.84
CA ASP A 69 9.64 14.45 30.14
C ASP A 69 8.77 14.86 28.95
N THR A 70 9.14 14.40 27.75
CA THR A 70 8.47 14.75 26.48
C THR A 70 6.99 14.42 26.49
N ARG A 71 6.57 13.30 27.10
CA ARG A 71 5.15 12.92 27.19
C ARG A 71 4.37 13.90 28.06
N LEU A 72 4.98 14.36 29.14
CA LEU A 72 4.40 15.38 30.03
C LEU A 72 4.23 16.71 29.29
N LEU A 73 5.29 17.17 28.62
CA LEU A 73 5.26 18.42 27.84
C LEU A 73 4.24 18.37 26.70
N LEU A 74 4.16 17.26 25.98
CA LEU A 74 3.11 17.03 24.97
C LEU A 74 1.71 17.10 25.56
N GLY A 75 1.50 16.49 26.74
CA GLY A 75 0.20 16.54 27.43
C GLY A 75 -0.19 17.94 27.83
N GLN A 76 0.75 18.73 28.37
CA GLN A 76 0.53 20.13 28.75
C GLN A 76 0.27 21.00 27.52
N ALA A 77 1.06 20.85 26.46
CA ALA A 77 0.84 21.54 25.20
C ALA A 77 -0.56 21.24 24.61
N ALA A 78 -0.96 19.98 24.65
CA ALA A 78 -2.28 19.55 24.16
C ALA A 78 -3.43 20.16 24.95
N ILE A 79 -3.29 20.33 26.28
CA ILE A 79 -4.28 21.01 27.11
C ILE A 79 -4.44 22.49 26.67
N PHE A 80 -3.33 23.20 26.48
CA PHE A 80 -3.38 24.60 26.06
C PHE A 80 -3.93 24.73 24.64
N LEU A 81 -3.50 23.86 23.73
CA LEU A 81 -4.02 23.83 22.37
C LEU A 81 -5.54 23.59 22.35
N ARG A 82 -6.03 22.64 23.16
CA ARG A 82 -7.46 22.33 23.27
C ARG A 82 -8.28 23.51 23.81
N ARG A 83 -7.66 24.36 24.63
CA ARG A 83 -8.28 25.61 25.15
C ARG A 83 -8.19 26.76 24.15
N GLY A 84 -7.55 26.60 23.01
CA GLY A 84 -7.28 27.66 22.06
C GLY A 84 -6.12 28.60 22.44
N ASP A 85 -5.39 28.28 23.50
CA ASP A 85 -4.20 29.06 23.92
C ASP A 85 -2.98 28.57 23.13
N THR A 86 -2.95 28.96 21.86
CA THR A 86 -1.88 28.56 20.92
C THR A 86 -0.51 29.10 21.34
N ALA A 87 -0.46 30.26 21.98
CA ALA A 87 0.80 30.86 22.43
C ALA A 87 1.49 30.01 23.49
N ARG A 88 0.75 29.59 24.53
CA ARG A 88 1.31 28.66 25.53
C ARG A 88 1.57 27.28 25.00
N ALA A 89 0.69 26.73 24.13
CA ALA A 89 0.93 25.45 23.49
C ALA A 89 2.24 25.48 22.73
N LEU A 90 2.52 26.52 21.94
CA LEU A 90 3.73 26.71 21.18
C LEU A 90 4.99 26.73 22.07
N GLN A 91 4.94 27.38 23.23
CA GLN A 91 6.07 27.37 24.18
C GLN A 91 6.46 25.97 24.61
N TYR A 92 5.49 25.10 24.93
CA TYR A 92 5.76 23.70 25.27
C TYR A 92 6.28 22.90 24.08
N TYR A 93 5.76 23.11 22.88
CA TYR A 93 6.28 22.42 21.69
C TYR A 93 7.72 22.86 21.35
N LEU A 94 8.07 24.12 21.56
CA LEU A 94 9.44 24.62 21.42
C LEU A 94 10.36 23.96 22.45
N GLU A 95 9.96 23.88 23.74
CA GLU A 95 10.70 23.19 24.79
C GLU A 95 10.95 21.72 24.42
N ILE A 96 9.96 21.05 23.80
CA ILE A 96 10.11 19.68 23.29
C ILE A 96 11.16 19.63 22.16
N LYS A 97 11.12 20.57 21.22
CA LYS A 97 12.07 20.61 20.09
C LYS A 97 13.51 20.93 20.53
N GLU A 98 13.67 21.64 21.63
CA GLU A 98 15.01 21.86 22.24
C GLU A 98 15.60 20.57 22.81
N ASN A 99 14.77 19.74 23.46
CA ASN A 99 15.20 18.47 24.04
C ASN A 99 15.24 17.32 23.01
N GLU A 100 14.28 17.29 22.08
CA GLU A 100 14.11 16.28 21.03
C GLU A 100 13.87 16.95 19.66
N PRO A 101 14.91 17.38 18.94
CA PRO A 101 14.77 18.11 17.67
C PRO A 101 13.97 17.36 16.58
N LEU A 102 13.98 16.00 16.62
CA LEU A 102 13.29 15.15 15.66
C LEU A 102 11.89 14.72 16.10
N ASN A 103 11.32 15.33 17.14
CA ASN A 103 9.98 15.00 17.61
C ASN A 103 8.93 15.41 16.59
N LYS A 104 8.36 14.43 15.89
CA LYS A 104 7.37 14.64 14.83
C LYS A 104 6.05 15.20 15.31
N THR A 105 5.62 14.82 16.53
CA THR A 105 4.34 15.30 17.09
C THR A 105 4.41 16.79 17.37
N ALA A 106 5.51 17.25 17.97
CA ALA A 106 5.72 18.67 18.23
C ALA A 106 5.80 19.47 16.92
N GLU A 107 6.54 18.96 15.93
CA GLU A 107 6.68 19.59 14.61
C GLU A 107 5.32 19.74 13.90
N GLN A 108 4.54 18.68 13.85
CA GLN A 108 3.20 18.69 13.24
C GLN A 108 2.24 19.62 13.98
N ALA A 109 2.31 19.69 15.32
CA ALA A 109 1.48 20.58 16.11
C ALA A 109 1.85 22.06 15.90
N MET A 110 3.15 22.38 15.83
CA MET A 110 3.62 23.74 15.52
C MET A 110 3.18 24.17 14.12
N GLU A 111 3.30 23.29 13.13
CA GLU A 111 2.84 23.55 11.78
C GLU A 111 1.31 23.73 11.70
N PHE A 112 0.56 22.92 12.46
CA PHE A 112 -0.88 23.09 12.59
C PHE A 112 -1.24 24.47 13.18
N ILE A 113 -0.57 24.89 14.25
CA ILE A 113 -0.79 26.22 14.87
C ILE A 113 -0.45 27.33 13.87
N ARG A 114 0.62 27.17 13.08
CA ARG A 114 1.03 28.15 12.09
C ARG A 114 -0.02 28.37 11.00
N ILE A 115 -0.67 27.27 10.53
CA ILE A 115 -1.61 27.30 9.41
C ILE A 115 -3.05 27.51 9.89
N HIS A 116 -3.41 26.89 11.02
CA HIS A 116 -4.78 26.72 11.49
C HIS A 116 -4.95 27.14 12.96
N GLY A 117 -4.18 28.13 13.44
CA GLY A 117 -4.18 28.57 14.83
C GLY A 117 -5.41 29.39 15.23
N ASP A 118 -6.41 29.53 14.38
CA ASP A 118 -7.67 30.17 14.69
C ASP A 118 -8.54 29.33 15.63
N TYR A 119 -9.24 30.00 16.53
CA TYR A 119 -10.03 29.37 17.60
C TYR A 119 -11.11 28.43 17.04
N ASP A 120 -11.82 28.85 16.00
CA ASP A 120 -12.92 28.08 15.40
C ASP A 120 -12.43 26.75 14.78
N THR A 121 -11.28 26.78 14.12
CA THR A 121 -10.68 25.55 13.57
C THR A 121 -10.19 24.63 14.68
N ILE A 122 -9.61 25.17 15.75
CA ILE A 122 -9.20 24.37 16.91
C ILE A 122 -10.42 23.71 17.56
N CYS A 123 -11.51 24.44 17.80
CA CYS A 123 -12.75 23.90 18.34
C CYS A 123 -13.28 22.77 17.47
N ARG A 124 -13.33 22.96 16.16
CA ARG A 124 -13.75 21.91 15.20
C ARG A 124 -12.87 20.67 15.27
N TRP A 125 -11.57 20.83 15.46
CA TRP A 125 -10.66 19.71 15.62
C TRP A 125 -10.84 18.99 16.96
N VAL A 126 -11.17 19.72 18.01
CA VAL A 126 -11.54 19.15 19.32
C VAL A 126 -12.82 18.32 19.20
N ASP A 127 -13.87 18.88 18.59
CA ASP A 127 -15.18 18.23 18.43
C ASP A 127 -15.10 16.97 17.55
N THR A 128 -14.26 16.99 16.52
CA THR A 128 -14.05 15.84 15.62
C THR A 128 -13.02 14.83 16.13
N GLY A 129 -12.39 15.08 17.30
CA GLY A 129 -11.35 14.22 17.86
C GLY A 129 -10.01 14.25 17.11
N ARG A 130 -9.87 15.07 16.06
CA ARG A 130 -8.62 15.18 15.28
C ARG A 130 -7.47 15.74 16.11
N ILE A 131 -7.75 16.54 17.13
CA ILE A 131 -6.76 17.11 18.03
C ILE A 131 -5.93 16.04 18.76
N GLU A 132 -6.46 14.80 18.91
CA GLU A 132 -5.78 13.70 19.61
C GLU A 132 -4.47 13.29 18.95
N GLN A 133 -4.25 13.63 17.67
CA GLN A 133 -2.97 13.34 17.01
C GLN A 133 -1.77 14.08 17.62
N PHE A 134 -2.03 15.18 18.34
CA PHE A 134 -1.03 15.97 19.05
C PHE A 134 -0.87 15.55 20.52
N TYR A 135 -1.64 14.57 20.98
CA TYR A 135 -1.54 14.05 22.34
C TYR A 135 -0.33 13.14 22.51
N PRO A 136 0.10 12.92 23.77
CA PRO A 136 1.17 11.97 24.04
C PRO A 136 0.83 10.58 23.46
N PRO A 137 1.78 9.91 22.77
CA PRO A 137 1.53 8.62 22.16
C PRO A 137 1.25 7.55 23.21
N LEU A 138 0.21 6.74 23.02
CA LEU A 138 -0.19 5.66 23.92
C LEU A 138 0.69 4.41 23.79
N GLY A 139 1.67 4.43 22.89
CA GLY A 139 2.48 3.28 22.56
C GLY A 139 1.79 2.29 21.60
N PHE A 140 2.45 1.18 21.38
CA PHE A 140 2.03 0.17 20.41
C PHE A 140 0.77 -0.58 20.87
N ASN A 141 -0.28 -0.59 20.03
CA ASN A 141 -1.49 -1.39 20.27
C ASN A 141 -1.41 -2.71 19.49
N PRO A 142 -1.15 -3.85 20.16
CA PRO A 142 -0.98 -5.14 19.47
C PRO A 142 -2.24 -5.57 18.72
N ASN A 143 -3.44 -5.22 19.21
CA ASN A 143 -4.70 -5.60 18.58
C ASN A 143 -4.91 -4.90 17.23
N LYS A 144 -4.51 -3.62 17.10
CA LYS A 144 -4.59 -2.90 15.82
C LYS A 144 -3.63 -3.47 14.79
N VAL A 145 -2.42 -3.84 15.22
CA VAL A 145 -1.43 -4.45 14.32
C VAL A 145 -1.87 -5.83 13.88
N LEU A 146 -2.42 -6.63 14.81
CA LEU A 146 -2.96 -7.95 14.45
C LEU A 146 -4.13 -7.82 13.47
N ALA A 147 -5.01 -6.82 13.65
CA ALA A 147 -6.13 -6.55 12.75
C ALA A 147 -5.69 -6.15 11.34
N ILE A 148 -4.53 -5.52 11.19
CA ILE A 148 -3.95 -5.16 9.88
C ILE A 148 -3.16 -6.34 9.31
N LEU A 149 -2.40 -7.05 10.14
CA LEU A 149 -1.54 -8.15 9.71
C LEU A 149 -2.33 -9.37 9.27
N PHE A 150 -3.48 -9.65 9.94
CA PHE A 150 -4.31 -10.81 9.65
C PHE A 150 -4.84 -10.86 8.21
N PRO A 151 -5.46 -9.80 7.66
CA PRO A 151 -5.92 -9.81 6.26
C PRO A 151 -4.76 -9.90 5.27
N ILE A 152 -3.60 -9.28 5.56
CA ILE A 152 -2.40 -9.37 4.70
C ILE A 152 -1.91 -10.83 4.66
N LEU A 153 -1.82 -11.48 5.82
CA LEU A 153 -1.41 -12.88 5.91
C LEU A 153 -2.42 -13.81 5.23
N ALA A 154 -3.73 -13.55 5.38
CA ALA A 154 -4.79 -14.31 4.72
C ALA A 154 -4.71 -14.18 3.18
N CYS A 155 -4.47 -12.98 2.65
CA CYS A 155 -4.24 -12.77 1.22
C CYS A 155 -2.99 -13.50 0.74
N PHE A 156 -1.89 -13.47 1.49
CA PHE A 156 -0.66 -14.17 1.13
C PHE A 156 -0.85 -15.69 1.09
N VAL A 157 -1.53 -16.24 2.10
CA VAL A 157 -1.89 -17.68 2.12
C VAL A 157 -2.83 -18.01 0.96
N GLY A 158 -3.81 -17.16 0.66
CA GLY A 158 -4.72 -17.33 -0.49
C GLY A 158 -3.99 -17.39 -1.82
N VAL A 159 -2.99 -16.52 -2.04
CA VAL A 159 -2.15 -16.54 -3.24
C VAL A 159 -1.31 -17.80 -3.31
N LEU A 160 -0.70 -18.25 -2.20
CA LEU A 160 0.05 -19.51 -2.16
C LEU A 160 -0.86 -20.71 -2.48
N VAL A 161 -2.04 -20.77 -1.89
CA VAL A 161 -3.04 -21.81 -2.16
C VAL A 161 -3.46 -21.78 -3.63
N ALA A 162 -3.69 -20.60 -4.20
CA ALA A 162 -4.01 -20.45 -5.62
C ALA A 162 -2.88 -20.97 -6.53
N ILE A 163 -1.61 -20.69 -6.21
CA ILE A 163 -0.46 -21.21 -6.96
C ILE A 163 -0.38 -22.75 -6.91
N PHE A 164 -0.79 -23.36 -5.78
CA PHE A 164 -0.76 -24.81 -5.61
C PHE A 164 -1.98 -25.54 -6.17
N ILE A 165 -3.18 -24.93 -6.11
CA ILE A 165 -4.45 -25.56 -6.53
C ILE A 165 -4.73 -25.30 -8.02
N PHE A 166 -4.42 -24.08 -8.52
CA PHE A 166 -4.55 -23.85 -9.96
C PHE A 166 -3.41 -24.57 -10.68
N PRO A 167 -3.70 -25.56 -11.51
CA PRO A 167 -2.67 -26.24 -12.29
C PRO A 167 -1.94 -25.17 -13.10
N LYS A 168 -0.60 -25.13 -12.98
CA LYS A 168 0.25 -24.39 -13.91
C LYS A 168 -0.28 -24.68 -15.31
N ASN A 169 -0.64 -23.66 -16.05
CA ASN A 169 -1.03 -23.79 -17.45
C ASN A 169 -0.18 -24.88 -18.07
N LYS A 170 -0.82 -25.95 -18.54
CA LYS A 170 -0.11 -27.04 -19.21
C LYS A 170 0.71 -26.35 -20.29
N THR A 171 2.02 -26.27 -20.11
CA THR A 171 2.92 -25.94 -21.22
C THR A 171 2.79 -27.11 -22.16
N TYR A 172 2.07 -26.93 -23.26
CA TYR A 172 2.01 -27.92 -24.31
C TYR A 172 3.44 -28.12 -24.84
N THR A 173 4.03 -29.24 -24.50
CA THR A 173 5.42 -29.59 -24.89
C THR A 173 5.49 -30.27 -26.24
N GLY A 174 4.35 -30.52 -26.90
CA GLY A 174 4.27 -31.09 -28.25
C GLY A 174 4.13 -29.99 -29.31
N ALA A 175 4.69 -30.20 -30.48
CA ALA A 175 4.42 -29.36 -31.63
C ALA A 175 2.93 -29.49 -32.00
N ARG A 176 2.21 -28.36 -32.05
CA ARG A 176 0.77 -28.31 -32.37
C ARG A 176 0.44 -28.81 -33.79
N ALA A 177 1.38 -28.61 -34.70
CA ALA A 177 1.32 -29.11 -36.07
C ALA A 177 2.73 -29.24 -36.63
N ASP A 178 2.90 -30.04 -37.68
CA ASP A 178 4.15 -30.11 -38.45
C ASP A 178 4.30 -28.83 -39.28
N LEU A 179 5.14 -27.92 -38.79
CA LEU A 179 5.40 -26.63 -39.42
C LEU A 179 6.55 -26.67 -40.44
N SER A 180 7.19 -27.82 -40.63
CA SER A 180 8.37 -27.93 -41.52
C SER A 180 8.10 -27.47 -42.97
N LYS A 181 6.85 -27.64 -43.42
CA LYS A 181 6.42 -27.22 -44.77
C LYS A 181 6.14 -25.74 -44.93
N ILE A 182 5.98 -25.00 -43.79
CA ILE A 182 5.64 -23.58 -43.81
C ILE A 182 6.74 -22.71 -43.18
N GLU A 183 7.87 -23.28 -42.76
CA GLU A 183 9.04 -22.53 -42.37
C GLU A 183 9.63 -21.77 -43.55
N LEU A 184 10.06 -20.51 -43.32
CA LEU A 184 10.67 -19.69 -44.36
C LEU A 184 12.09 -20.21 -44.68
N THR A 185 12.37 -20.48 -45.94
CA THR A 185 13.71 -20.79 -46.43
C THR A 185 14.62 -19.57 -46.39
N SER A 186 15.93 -19.77 -46.52
CA SER A 186 16.91 -18.65 -46.48
C SER A 186 16.69 -17.68 -47.66
N GLU A 187 16.27 -18.22 -48.84
CA GLU A 187 15.93 -17.41 -50.02
C GLU A 187 14.66 -16.57 -49.78
N GLU A 188 13.61 -17.18 -49.24
CA GLU A 188 12.36 -16.44 -48.93
C GLU A 188 12.52 -15.38 -47.88
N LYS A 189 13.50 -15.49 -46.97
CA LYS A 189 13.81 -14.43 -45.99
C LYS A 189 14.47 -13.21 -46.65
N SER A 190 15.27 -13.41 -47.70
CA SER A 190 15.86 -12.32 -48.47
C SER A 190 14.86 -11.66 -49.39
N ASP A 191 13.98 -12.45 -50.02
CA ASP A 191 12.99 -12.01 -51.02
C ASP A 191 11.58 -11.87 -50.42
N ALA A 192 11.53 -11.57 -49.15
CA ALA A 192 10.29 -11.50 -48.38
C ALA A 192 9.33 -10.38 -48.87
N LYS A 193 9.85 -9.41 -49.60
CA LYS A 193 9.07 -8.33 -50.18
C LYS A 193 8.84 -8.61 -51.65
N GLU A 194 7.60 -8.44 -52.10
CA GLU A 194 7.28 -8.44 -53.52
C GLU A 194 7.79 -7.17 -54.19
N GLU A 195 8.66 -7.26 -55.19
CA GLU A 195 9.02 -6.13 -56.03
C GLU A 195 7.86 -5.85 -57.00
N ASP A 196 7.15 -4.79 -56.69
CA ASP A 196 5.90 -4.43 -57.37
C ASP A 196 6.18 -3.69 -58.68
N LEU A 197 5.86 -4.34 -59.77
CA LEU A 197 5.79 -3.70 -61.12
C LEU A 197 4.34 -3.32 -61.48
N THR A 198 3.37 -3.51 -60.62
CA THR A 198 1.97 -3.19 -60.85
C THR A 198 1.35 -2.46 -59.66
N THR A 199 0.56 -1.43 -59.96
CA THR A 199 -0.12 -0.48 -59.02
C THR A 199 -1.14 -1.18 -58.10
N GLN A 200 -0.74 -2.18 -57.30
CA GLN A 200 -1.57 -2.69 -56.23
C GLN A 200 -1.41 -1.88 -54.95
N SER A 201 -2.47 -1.23 -54.52
CA SER A 201 -2.49 -0.47 -53.26
C SER A 201 -2.55 -1.47 -52.09
N TYR A 202 -1.44 -1.73 -51.45
CA TYR A 202 -1.40 -2.53 -50.22
C TYR A 202 -1.89 -1.71 -49.05
N LYS A 203 -2.64 -2.35 -48.15
CA LYS A 203 -3.11 -1.71 -46.92
C LYS A 203 -1.96 -1.43 -45.95
N PHE A 204 -0.94 -2.30 -45.96
CA PHE A 204 0.26 -2.18 -45.14
C PHE A 204 1.52 -2.39 -46.02
N VAL A 205 2.54 -1.55 -45.79
CA VAL A 205 3.84 -1.67 -46.47
C VAL A 205 4.91 -1.91 -45.39
N PHE A 206 5.59 -3.06 -45.49
CA PHE A 206 6.61 -3.44 -44.54
C PHE A 206 7.95 -3.71 -45.26
N THR A 207 9.05 -3.60 -44.51
CA THR A 207 10.38 -3.99 -44.98
C THR A 207 10.51 -5.53 -44.92
N SER A 208 11.45 -6.12 -45.67
CA SER A 208 11.69 -7.58 -45.66
C SER A 208 11.95 -8.13 -44.25
N LYS A 209 12.68 -7.37 -43.43
CA LYS A 209 12.93 -7.76 -42.03
C LYS A 209 11.65 -7.74 -41.16
N GLU A 210 10.79 -6.79 -41.39
CA GLU A 210 9.50 -6.70 -40.66
C GLU A 210 8.56 -7.80 -41.08
N ILE A 211 8.48 -8.12 -42.37
CA ILE A 211 7.68 -9.23 -42.91
C ILE A 211 8.14 -10.54 -42.27
N THR A 212 9.44 -10.83 -42.29
CA THR A 212 10.02 -12.05 -41.69
C THR A 212 9.74 -12.10 -40.19
N LYS A 213 9.89 -10.98 -39.48
CA LYS A 213 9.59 -10.89 -38.06
C LYS A 213 8.11 -11.17 -37.74
N LYS A 214 7.19 -10.56 -38.51
CA LYS A 214 5.74 -10.78 -38.34
C LYS A 214 5.36 -12.25 -38.60
N TYR A 215 5.95 -12.84 -39.61
CA TYR A 215 5.72 -14.27 -39.93
C TYR A 215 6.20 -15.17 -38.78
N ASN A 216 7.42 -14.93 -38.28
CA ASN A 216 7.96 -15.71 -37.16
C ASN A 216 7.14 -15.50 -35.88
N ASN A 217 6.64 -14.27 -35.63
CA ASN A 217 5.74 -13.99 -34.52
C ASN A 217 4.43 -14.78 -34.64
N ALA A 218 3.85 -14.83 -35.85
CA ALA A 218 2.63 -15.60 -36.10
C ALA A 218 2.83 -17.10 -35.77
N ILE A 219 3.95 -17.70 -36.22
CA ILE A 219 4.32 -19.09 -35.90
C ILE A 219 4.48 -19.26 -34.38
N GLN A 220 5.21 -18.36 -33.72
CA GLN A 220 5.45 -18.43 -32.29
C GLN A 220 4.13 -18.31 -31.50
N TYR A 221 3.24 -17.41 -31.87
CA TYR A 221 1.94 -17.27 -31.25
C TYR A 221 1.07 -18.49 -31.45
N PHE A 222 1.08 -19.09 -32.65
CA PHE A 222 0.39 -20.32 -32.94
C PHE A 222 0.90 -21.46 -32.03
N GLN A 223 2.21 -21.68 -31.96
CA GLN A 223 2.82 -22.73 -31.12
C GLN A 223 2.51 -22.54 -29.62
N ASN A 224 2.33 -21.30 -29.19
CA ASN A 224 1.98 -20.95 -27.79
C ASN A 224 0.47 -20.88 -27.53
N HIS A 225 -0.39 -21.40 -28.42
CA HIS A 225 -1.86 -21.36 -28.32
C HIS A 225 -2.42 -19.94 -28.11
N ARG A 226 -1.78 -18.94 -28.72
CA ARG A 226 -2.24 -17.56 -28.76
C ARG A 226 -2.90 -17.24 -30.10
N ASP A 227 -3.97 -17.93 -30.41
CA ASP A 227 -4.61 -17.94 -31.73
C ASP A 227 -5.03 -16.56 -32.21
N ASN A 228 -5.64 -15.76 -31.35
CA ASN A 228 -6.01 -14.37 -31.69
C ASN A 228 -4.80 -13.52 -32.10
N ALA A 229 -3.66 -13.68 -31.39
CA ALA A 229 -2.45 -12.92 -31.70
C ALA A 229 -1.81 -13.42 -33.01
N ALA A 230 -1.80 -14.73 -33.25
CA ALA A 230 -1.35 -15.30 -34.51
C ALA A 230 -2.20 -14.81 -35.70
N GLN A 231 -3.53 -14.80 -35.55
CA GLN A 231 -4.46 -14.32 -36.57
C GLN A 231 -4.25 -12.86 -36.93
N ILE A 232 -3.96 -11.99 -35.95
CA ILE A 232 -3.64 -10.57 -36.19
C ILE A 232 -2.38 -10.43 -37.07
N GLU A 233 -1.28 -11.13 -36.73
CA GLU A 233 -0.05 -11.04 -37.50
C GLU A 233 -0.22 -11.62 -38.93
N ILE A 234 -0.97 -12.71 -39.10
CA ILE A 234 -1.30 -13.28 -40.39
C ILE A 234 -2.11 -12.27 -41.23
N ASN A 235 -3.11 -11.63 -40.64
CA ASN A 235 -3.92 -10.61 -41.34
C ASN A 235 -3.09 -9.40 -41.79
N TYR A 236 -2.09 -8.99 -41.03
CA TYR A 236 -1.14 -7.95 -41.45
C TYR A 236 -0.35 -8.42 -42.68
N LEU A 237 0.14 -9.67 -42.71
CA LEU A 237 0.91 -10.22 -43.83
C LEU A 237 0.09 -10.35 -45.07
N LEU A 238 -1.13 -10.86 -44.99
CA LEU A 238 -2.01 -11.06 -46.15
C LEU A 238 -2.41 -9.74 -46.82
N ASN A 239 -2.51 -8.66 -46.05
CA ASN A 239 -2.87 -7.33 -46.54
C ASN A 239 -1.64 -6.42 -46.76
N SER A 240 -0.44 -6.98 -46.82
CA SER A 240 0.81 -6.24 -47.00
C SER A 240 1.46 -6.51 -48.35
N ASN A 241 2.59 -5.85 -48.58
CA ASN A 241 3.48 -6.08 -49.71
C ASN A 241 4.39 -7.31 -49.55
N ALA A 242 3.97 -8.33 -48.80
CA ALA A 242 4.70 -9.58 -48.67
C ALA A 242 4.62 -10.39 -49.97
N SER A 243 5.69 -11.16 -50.26
CA SER A 243 5.77 -12.00 -51.46
C SER A 243 4.66 -13.05 -51.45
N LEU A 244 4.28 -13.51 -52.63
CA LEU A 244 3.21 -14.50 -52.83
C LEU A 244 3.47 -15.78 -52.04
N SER A 245 4.74 -16.22 -51.98
CA SER A 245 5.15 -17.39 -51.21
C SER A 245 4.82 -17.25 -49.72
N ILE A 246 5.17 -16.12 -49.14
CA ILE A 246 4.89 -15.84 -47.73
C ILE A 246 3.39 -15.73 -47.46
N LYS A 247 2.63 -15.10 -48.35
CA LYS A 247 1.17 -15.02 -48.24
C LYS A 247 0.52 -16.42 -48.29
N GLN A 248 0.98 -17.29 -49.17
CA GLN A 248 0.50 -18.67 -49.24
C GLN A 248 0.77 -19.45 -47.96
N LYS A 249 2.00 -19.33 -47.41
CA LYS A 249 2.35 -19.95 -46.14
C LYS A 249 1.56 -19.39 -44.97
N ALA A 250 1.32 -18.08 -44.96
CA ALA A 250 0.46 -17.41 -43.96
C ALA A 250 -1.01 -17.89 -44.06
N THR A 251 -1.53 -18.10 -45.27
CA THR A 251 -2.86 -18.68 -45.47
C THR A 251 -2.94 -20.12 -44.96
N THR A 252 -1.88 -20.93 -45.20
CA THR A 252 -1.81 -22.27 -44.65
C THR A 252 -1.81 -22.28 -43.12
N LEU A 253 -1.04 -21.39 -42.54
CA LEU A 253 -1.03 -21.21 -41.05
C LEU A 253 -2.39 -20.76 -40.51
N MET A 254 -3.10 -19.91 -41.25
CA MET A 254 -4.48 -19.52 -40.92
C MET A 254 -5.42 -20.71 -40.91
N GLY A 255 -5.29 -21.62 -41.91
CA GLY A 255 -6.06 -22.84 -41.94
C GLY A 255 -5.84 -23.77 -40.75
N TYR A 256 -4.62 -23.82 -40.22
CA TYR A 256 -4.34 -24.57 -38.98
C TYR A 256 -5.01 -23.94 -37.73
N LEU A 257 -5.26 -22.64 -37.72
CA LEU A 257 -5.98 -21.95 -36.62
C LEU A 257 -7.49 -22.28 -36.65
N GLU A 258 -8.05 -22.60 -37.79
CA GLU A 258 -9.48 -22.92 -37.94
C GLU A 258 -9.82 -24.39 -37.62
N ILE A 259 -8.79 -25.26 -37.48
CA ILE A 259 -9.00 -26.64 -37.07
C ILE A 259 -9.07 -26.70 -35.54
N PRO A 260 -10.22 -27.07 -34.94
CA PRO A 260 -10.31 -27.23 -33.50
C PRO A 260 -9.35 -28.32 -33.04
N ASP A 261 -8.59 -28.04 -31.97
CA ASP A 261 -7.73 -29.03 -31.31
C ASP A 261 -8.59 -30.24 -30.88
N PHE A 262 -8.40 -31.40 -31.48
CA PHE A 262 -9.13 -32.63 -31.16
C PHE A 262 -8.78 -33.25 -29.80
N ASP A 263 -7.95 -32.59 -28.98
CA ASP A 263 -7.49 -33.09 -27.67
C ASP A 263 -8.38 -32.65 -26.48
N THR A 264 -9.62 -32.25 -26.75
CA THR A 264 -10.63 -31.94 -25.69
C THR A 264 -11.84 -32.87 -25.80
N ILE A 265 -11.62 -34.20 -25.80
CA ILE A 265 -12.65 -35.17 -25.44
C ILE A 265 -12.11 -36.07 -24.31
#